data_ced30d20d57838f927a6a0c98300adcf
#
_entry.id   ced30d20d57838f927a6a0c98300adcf
#
_cell.length_a   1.000
_cell.length_b   1.000
_cell.length_c   1.000
_cell.angle_alpha   90.00
_cell.angle_beta   90.00
_cell.angle_gamma   90.00
#
_symmetry.space_group_name_H-M   'P 1'
#
loop_
_entity.id
_entity.type
_entity.pdbx_description
1 polymer ?
#
loop_
_entity_poly.entity_id
_entity_poly.type
_entity_poly.pdbx_seq_one_letter_code
_entity_poly.pdbx_strand_id
1 'polypeptide(L)'
;MNLQSAQNIEKSAIKKLTWHIVPLMILLYFLAFLDRNNMAYAAMALEDSLGLTATAFGFASGIFFIGYFMFEIPSNAGTIKFGPRLWFARILITWGIFATLMGFVRTPTELYICRFMLGVCEAGFFPSVVYYFTIFFPPAWRTKILGMFIIVQPLSNAVGSP
;
A
#
# COMPACT_ATOMS: atom_id res chain seq x y z
N MET A 1 31.97 25.03 -12.58
CA MET A 1 31.27 24.50 -11.38
C MET A 1 32.14 23.36 -10.84
N ASN A 2 32.69 23.50 -9.62
CA ASN A 2 33.61 22.53 -9.03
C ASN A 2 32.87 21.19 -8.76
N LEU A 3 33.49 20.05 -9.04
CA LEU A 3 32.95 18.71 -8.76
C LEU A 3 32.46 18.57 -7.32
N GLN A 4 33.14 19.20 -6.38
CA GLN A 4 32.78 19.20 -4.96
C GLN A 4 31.47 19.97 -4.66
N SER A 5 31.20 21.07 -5.37
CA SER A 5 29.94 21.81 -5.22
C SER A 5 28.74 21.02 -5.81
N ALA A 6 28.94 20.33 -6.94
CA ALA A 6 27.90 19.47 -7.51
C ALA A 6 27.53 18.30 -6.59
N GLN A 7 28.51 17.63 -6.00
CA GLN A 7 28.30 16.56 -5.03
C GLN A 7 27.59 17.02 -3.74
N ASN A 8 27.86 18.23 -3.27
CA ASN A 8 27.21 18.79 -2.10
C ASN A 8 25.75 19.14 -2.39
N ILE A 9 25.45 19.65 -3.58
CA ILE A 9 24.07 19.94 -4.02
C ILE A 9 23.27 18.60 -4.14
N GLU A 10 23.87 17.59 -4.74
CA GLU A 10 23.26 16.26 -4.86
C GLU A 10 22.91 15.68 -3.49
N LYS A 11 23.87 15.62 -2.56
CA LYS A 11 23.65 15.13 -1.19
C LYS A 11 22.57 15.91 -0.45
N SER A 12 22.55 17.23 -0.61
CA SER A 12 21.52 18.07 0.01
C SER A 12 20.12 17.81 -0.56
N ALA A 13 20.02 17.65 -1.89
CA ALA A 13 18.76 17.31 -2.56
C ALA A 13 18.26 15.91 -2.13
N ILE A 14 19.13 14.90 -2.12
CA ILE A 14 18.78 13.56 -1.66
C ILE A 14 18.32 13.58 -0.20
N LYS A 15 19.00 14.31 0.68
CA LYS A 15 18.60 14.45 2.09
C LYS A 15 17.21 15.05 2.22
N LYS A 16 16.90 16.12 1.48
CA LYS A 16 15.56 16.73 1.48
C LYS A 16 14.49 15.79 0.96
N LEU A 17 14.74 15.08 -0.14
CA LEU A 17 13.83 14.08 -0.71
C LEU A 17 13.58 12.95 0.28
N THR A 18 14.64 12.43 0.91
CA THR A 18 14.52 11.34 1.90
C THR A 18 13.64 11.76 3.07
N TRP A 19 13.85 12.95 3.62
CA TRP A 19 13.08 13.41 4.80
C TRP A 19 11.61 13.77 4.52
N HIS A 20 11.26 14.11 3.27
CA HIS A 20 9.88 14.50 2.94
C HIS A 20 9.08 13.34 2.33
N ILE A 21 9.72 12.51 1.51
CA ILE A 21 9.02 11.49 0.73
C ILE A 21 9.02 10.14 1.45
N VAL A 22 10.18 9.71 1.95
CA VAL A 22 10.32 8.36 2.52
C VAL A 22 9.44 8.15 3.76
N PRO A 23 9.35 9.07 4.74
CA PRO A 23 8.46 8.90 5.89
C PRO A 23 6.98 8.81 5.50
N LEU A 24 6.55 9.61 4.51
CA LEU A 24 5.19 9.54 4.01
C LEU A 24 4.90 8.16 3.37
N MET A 25 5.79 7.67 2.51
CA MET A 25 5.63 6.36 1.88
C MET A 25 5.66 5.22 2.90
N ILE A 26 6.52 5.31 3.91
CA ILE A 26 6.57 4.37 5.04
C ILE A 26 5.24 4.36 5.79
N LEU A 27 4.69 5.52 6.12
CA LEU A 27 3.41 5.64 6.81
C LEU A 27 2.27 5.02 6.00
N LEU A 28 2.20 5.33 4.71
CA LEU A 28 1.16 4.78 3.83
C LEU A 28 1.27 3.25 3.70
N TYR A 29 2.48 2.73 3.60
CA TYR A 29 2.72 1.29 3.54
C TYR A 29 2.38 0.60 4.86
N PHE A 30 2.70 1.24 5.99
CA PHE A 30 2.31 0.79 7.31
C PHE A 30 0.79 0.70 7.46
N LEU A 31 0.07 1.73 7.04
CA LEU A 31 -1.40 1.74 7.05
C LEU A 31 -2.01 0.67 6.15
N ALA A 32 -1.42 0.42 4.97
CA ALA A 32 -1.85 -0.65 4.07
C ALA A 32 -1.74 -2.03 4.72
N PHE A 33 -0.66 -2.30 5.45
CA PHE A 33 -0.51 -3.56 6.17
C PHE A 33 -1.41 -3.66 7.40
N LEU A 34 -1.64 -2.56 8.10
CA LEU A 34 -2.63 -2.55 9.19
C LEU A 34 -4.03 -2.88 8.68
N ASP A 35 -4.45 -2.30 7.55
CA ASP A 35 -5.75 -2.58 6.95
C ASP A 35 -5.90 -4.05 6.56
N ARG A 36 -4.87 -4.66 5.99
CA ARG A 36 -4.86 -6.10 5.69
C ARG A 36 -4.95 -6.96 6.94
N ASN A 37 -4.23 -6.59 8.01
CA ASN A 37 -4.22 -7.32 9.27
C ASN A 37 -5.55 -7.15 10.04
N ASN A 38 -6.18 -5.98 9.96
CA ASN A 38 -7.47 -5.69 10.61
C ASN A 38 -8.55 -6.73 10.25
N MET A 39 -8.50 -7.28 9.03
CA MET A 39 -9.42 -8.34 8.64
C MET A 39 -9.26 -9.60 9.50
N ALA A 40 -8.03 -10.00 9.81
CA ALA A 40 -7.79 -11.16 10.67
C ALA A 40 -8.29 -10.93 12.11
N TYR A 41 -8.14 -9.70 12.63
CA TYR A 41 -8.65 -9.35 13.96
C TYR A 41 -10.17 -9.19 14.02
N ALA A 42 -10.75 -8.70 12.93
CA ALA A 42 -12.20 -8.61 12.80
C ALA A 42 -12.89 -9.96 12.54
N ALA A 43 -12.13 -11.04 12.34
CA ALA A 43 -12.66 -12.35 11.97
C ALA A 43 -13.79 -12.81 12.87
N MET A 44 -13.55 -12.91 14.17
CA MET A 44 -14.54 -13.35 15.14
C MET A 44 -15.79 -12.46 15.17
N ALA A 45 -15.60 -11.14 15.15
CA ALA A 45 -16.70 -10.18 15.13
C ALA A 45 -17.52 -10.25 13.83
N LEU A 46 -16.88 -10.50 12.69
CA LEU A 46 -17.54 -10.66 11.40
C LEU A 46 -18.25 -12.02 11.28
N GLU A 47 -17.65 -13.08 11.81
CA GLU A 47 -18.29 -14.41 11.90
C GLU A 47 -19.58 -14.32 12.73
N ASP A 48 -19.54 -13.68 13.89
CA ASP A 48 -20.71 -13.51 14.75
C ASP A 48 -21.77 -12.56 14.14
N SER A 49 -21.37 -11.44 13.58
CA SER A 49 -22.30 -10.40 13.11
C SER A 49 -22.92 -10.70 11.75
N LEU A 50 -22.19 -11.35 10.85
CA LEU A 50 -22.62 -11.68 9.49
C LEU A 50 -22.99 -13.17 9.32
N GLY A 51 -22.85 -13.98 10.36
CA GLY A 51 -23.08 -15.43 10.31
C GLY A 51 -22.11 -16.15 9.34
N LEU A 52 -20.87 -15.65 9.22
CA LEU A 52 -19.89 -16.20 8.30
C LEU A 52 -19.34 -17.52 8.82
N THR A 53 -19.24 -18.51 7.95
CA THR A 53 -18.44 -19.70 8.21
C THR A 53 -16.94 -19.38 8.03
N ALA A 54 -16.06 -20.16 8.66
CA ALA A 54 -14.61 -20.04 8.46
C ALA A 54 -14.20 -20.14 6.97
N THR A 55 -14.91 -20.93 6.18
CA THR A 55 -14.69 -21.02 4.72
C THR A 55 -15.07 -19.72 4.01
N ALA A 56 -16.21 -19.12 4.37
CA ALA A 56 -16.68 -17.85 3.80
C ALA A 56 -15.74 -16.70 4.17
N PHE A 57 -15.21 -16.70 5.40
CA PHE A 57 -14.19 -15.75 5.83
C PHE A 57 -12.86 -15.93 5.06
N GLY A 58 -12.41 -17.18 4.87
CA GLY A 58 -11.24 -17.48 4.06
C GLY A 58 -11.39 -17.00 2.61
N PHE A 59 -12.60 -17.17 2.04
CA PHE A 59 -12.91 -16.65 0.70
C PHE A 59 -12.87 -15.13 0.67
N ALA A 60 -13.46 -14.42 1.66
CA ALA A 60 -13.41 -12.97 1.77
C ALA A 60 -11.97 -12.43 1.86
N SER A 61 -11.10 -13.15 2.56
CA SER A 61 -9.68 -12.82 2.65
C SER A 61 -8.94 -13.06 1.33
N GLY A 62 -9.23 -14.16 0.64
CA GLY A 62 -8.61 -14.55 -0.62
C GLY A 62 -9.01 -13.66 -1.81
N ILE A 63 -10.28 -13.24 -1.89
CA ILE A 63 -10.80 -12.45 -3.01
C ILE A 63 -10.13 -11.08 -3.15
N PHE A 64 -9.64 -10.52 -2.05
CA PHE A 64 -8.80 -9.32 -2.06
C PHE A 64 -7.56 -9.52 -2.94
N PHE A 65 -6.86 -10.63 -2.76
CA PHE A 65 -5.65 -10.92 -3.53
C PHE A 65 -5.94 -11.17 -5.01
N ILE A 66 -7.11 -11.73 -5.34
CA ILE A 66 -7.53 -11.89 -6.74
C ILE A 66 -7.65 -10.50 -7.40
N GLY A 67 -8.36 -9.56 -6.77
CA GLY A 67 -8.45 -8.17 -7.25
C GLY A 67 -7.08 -7.50 -7.34
N TYR A 68 -6.25 -7.68 -6.32
CA TYR A 68 -4.90 -7.12 -6.28
C TYR A 68 -4.03 -7.61 -7.44
N PHE A 69 -3.92 -8.93 -7.66
CA PHE A 69 -3.10 -9.51 -8.74
C PHE A 69 -3.61 -9.14 -10.14
N MET A 70 -4.92 -9.17 -10.36
CA MET A 70 -5.50 -8.81 -11.66
C MET A 70 -5.18 -7.37 -12.07
N PHE A 71 -5.15 -6.45 -11.11
CA PHE A 71 -4.98 -5.03 -11.36
C PHE A 71 -3.58 -4.48 -11.06
N GLU A 72 -2.64 -5.29 -10.58
CA GLU A 72 -1.28 -4.85 -10.29
C GLU A 72 -0.55 -4.35 -11.54
N ILE A 73 -0.58 -5.11 -12.64
CA ILE A 73 0.06 -4.73 -13.92
C ILE A 73 -0.62 -3.51 -14.54
N PRO A 74 -1.96 -3.47 -14.73
CA PRO A 74 -2.65 -2.28 -15.22
C PRO A 74 -2.40 -1.03 -14.37
N SER A 75 -2.39 -1.16 -13.05
CA SER A 75 -2.13 -0.06 -12.14
C SER A 75 -0.69 0.48 -12.28
N ASN A 76 0.28 -0.41 -12.42
CA ASN A 76 1.66 0.01 -12.65
C ASN A 76 1.85 0.73 -13.99
N ALA A 77 1.20 0.26 -15.05
CA ALA A 77 1.15 0.96 -16.34
C ALA A 77 0.51 2.36 -16.19
N GLY A 78 -0.53 2.48 -15.36
CA GLY A 78 -1.13 3.77 -14.99
C GLY A 78 -0.14 4.72 -14.31
N THR A 79 0.69 4.22 -13.39
CA THR A 79 1.75 5.00 -12.73
C THR A 79 2.74 5.58 -13.75
N ILE A 80 3.14 4.78 -14.73
CA ILE A 80 4.08 5.20 -15.78
C ILE A 80 3.43 6.24 -16.70
N LYS A 81 2.16 6.04 -17.09
CA LYS A 81 1.43 6.88 -18.05
C LYS A 81 1.02 8.24 -17.45
N PHE A 82 0.46 8.25 -16.25
CA PHE A 82 -0.12 9.46 -15.63
C PHE A 82 0.82 10.13 -14.61
N GLY A 83 1.93 9.51 -14.33
CA GLY A 83 2.89 9.93 -13.34
C GLY A 83 2.55 9.47 -11.91
N PRO A 84 3.59 9.21 -11.09
CA PRO A 84 3.42 8.60 -9.77
C PRO A 84 2.60 9.48 -8.81
N ARG A 85 2.73 10.80 -8.87
CA ARG A 85 2.03 11.71 -7.96
C ARG A 85 0.50 11.62 -8.09
N LEU A 86 0.00 11.67 -9.33
CA LEU A 86 -1.43 11.59 -9.61
C LEU A 86 -1.95 10.19 -9.31
N TRP A 87 -1.17 9.18 -9.66
CA TRP A 87 -1.56 7.79 -9.49
C TRP A 87 -1.62 7.37 -8.02
N PHE A 88 -0.69 7.83 -7.18
CA PHE A 88 -0.77 7.65 -5.74
C PHE A 88 -2.01 8.32 -5.14
N ALA A 89 -2.31 9.55 -5.54
CA ALA A 89 -3.52 10.22 -5.07
C ALA A 89 -4.78 9.39 -5.42
N ARG A 90 -4.86 8.85 -6.63
CA ARG A 90 -5.94 7.96 -7.04
C ARG A 90 -6.01 6.70 -6.17
N ILE A 91 -4.88 6.00 -5.97
CA ILE A 91 -4.82 4.79 -5.14
C ILE A 91 -5.32 5.12 -3.72
N LEU A 92 -4.80 6.15 -3.10
CA LEU A 92 -5.15 6.51 -1.72
C LEU A 92 -6.60 6.91 -1.55
N ILE A 93 -7.16 7.69 -2.49
CA ILE A 93 -8.56 8.12 -2.42
C ILE A 93 -9.49 6.91 -2.61
N THR A 94 -9.25 6.09 -3.63
CA THR A 94 -10.11 4.94 -3.91
C THR A 94 -9.99 3.87 -2.83
N TRP A 95 -8.79 3.60 -2.33
CA TRP A 95 -8.56 2.71 -1.20
C TRP A 95 -9.27 3.21 0.05
N GLY A 96 -9.10 4.49 0.43
CA GLY A 96 -9.76 5.08 1.58
C GLY A 96 -11.29 4.98 1.53
N ILE A 97 -11.89 5.16 0.35
CA ILE A 97 -13.34 4.99 0.15
C ILE A 97 -13.75 3.53 0.47
N PHE A 98 -13.11 2.55 -0.13
CA PHE A 98 -13.48 1.14 0.08
C PHE A 98 -13.13 0.63 1.48
N ALA A 99 -12.03 1.10 2.08
CA ALA A 99 -11.71 0.82 3.48
C ALA A 99 -12.78 1.37 4.44
N THR A 100 -13.32 2.56 4.15
CA THR A 100 -14.43 3.13 4.93
C THR A 100 -15.72 2.35 4.72
N LEU A 101 -16.04 1.96 3.48
CA LEU A 101 -17.23 1.18 3.16
C LEU A 101 -17.23 -0.19 3.85
N MET A 102 -16.06 -0.77 4.12
CA MET A 102 -15.95 -2.01 4.89
C MET A 102 -16.60 -1.91 6.28
N GLY A 103 -16.61 -0.75 6.92
CA GLY A 103 -17.27 -0.53 8.22
C GLY A 103 -18.79 -0.53 8.15
N PHE A 104 -19.40 -0.47 6.97
CA PHE A 104 -20.84 -0.44 6.76
C PHE A 104 -21.42 -1.72 6.17
N VAL A 105 -20.59 -2.73 5.94
CA VAL A 105 -20.97 -4.02 5.38
C VAL A 105 -21.93 -4.75 6.34
N ARG A 106 -23.03 -5.25 5.78
CA ARG A 106 -24.09 -5.96 6.52
C ARG A 106 -24.35 -7.37 6.00
N THR A 107 -23.85 -7.71 4.82
CA THR A 107 -24.04 -9.00 4.20
C THR A 107 -22.73 -9.61 3.73
N PRO A 108 -22.59 -10.95 3.66
CA PRO A 108 -21.42 -11.62 3.12
C PRO A 108 -21.06 -11.17 1.69
N THR A 109 -22.09 -10.95 0.87
CA THR A 109 -21.90 -10.51 -0.53
C THR A 109 -21.28 -9.11 -0.60
N GLU A 110 -21.76 -8.18 0.23
CA GLU A 110 -21.16 -6.84 0.32
C GLU A 110 -19.70 -6.91 0.77
N LEU A 111 -19.39 -7.78 1.73
CA LEU A 111 -18.03 -8.03 2.19
C LEU A 111 -17.14 -8.47 1.04
N TYR A 112 -17.58 -9.44 0.23
CA TYR A 112 -16.79 -9.94 -0.91
C TYR A 112 -16.56 -8.86 -1.97
N ILE A 113 -17.58 -8.08 -2.29
CA ILE A 113 -17.48 -6.98 -3.25
C ILE A 113 -16.50 -5.91 -2.74
N CYS A 114 -16.66 -5.47 -1.49
CA CYS A 114 -15.76 -4.50 -0.88
C CYS A 114 -14.32 -5.00 -0.83
N ARG A 115 -14.09 -6.26 -0.47
CA ARG A 115 -12.77 -6.88 -0.44
C ARG A 115 -12.11 -6.96 -1.82
N PHE A 116 -12.86 -7.38 -2.83
CA PHE A 116 -12.36 -7.39 -4.20
C PHE A 116 -11.98 -5.99 -4.67
N MET A 117 -12.87 -5.01 -4.48
CA MET A 117 -12.64 -3.63 -4.87
C MET A 117 -11.48 -2.98 -4.11
N LEU A 118 -11.33 -3.31 -2.81
CA LEU A 118 -10.19 -2.87 -2.01
C LEU A 118 -8.88 -3.37 -2.61
N GLY A 119 -8.82 -4.66 -2.99
CA GLY A 119 -7.67 -5.24 -3.69
C GLY A 119 -7.36 -4.53 -5.02
N VAL A 120 -8.38 -4.26 -5.83
CA VAL A 120 -8.25 -3.50 -7.10
C VAL A 120 -7.72 -2.09 -6.86
N CYS A 121 -8.22 -1.40 -5.84
CA CYS A 121 -7.84 -0.01 -5.54
C CYS A 121 -6.41 0.09 -5.00
N GLU A 122 -6.01 -0.86 -4.16
CA GLU A 122 -4.66 -0.91 -3.57
C GLU A 122 -3.61 -1.46 -4.55
N ALA A 123 -4.06 -2.17 -5.60
CA ALA A 123 -3.18 -2.78 -6.59
C ALA A 123 -2.19 -1.78 -7.20
N GLY A 124 -0.93 -2.21 -7.31
CA GLY A 124 0.13 -1.40 -7.90
C GLY A 124 0.74 -0.37 -6.94
N PHE A 125 0.32 -0.27 -5.68
CA PHE A 125 0.92 0.67 -4.73
C PHE A 125 2.42 0.37 -4.53
N PHE A 126 2.77 -0.86 -4.17
CA PHE A 126 4.17 -1.25 -3.94
C PHE A 126 5.06 -1.04 -5.18
N PRO A 127 4.76 -1.60 -6.36
CA PRO A 127 5.59 -1.38 -7.55
C PRO A 127 5.65 0.09 -7.98
N SER A 128 4.59 0.88 -7.74
CA SER A 128 4.60 2.32 -7.99
C SER A 128 5.56 3.07 -7.06
N VAL A 129 5.65 2.67 -5.79
CA VAL A 129 6.64 3.22 -4.84
C VAL A 129 8.06 2.87 -5.27
N VAL A 130 8.30 1.61 -5.65
CA VAL A 130 9.61 1.18 -6.19
C VAL A 130 9.98 2.00 -7.42
N TYR A 131 9.05 2.14 -8.38
CA TYR A 131 9.24 2.96 -9.57
C TYR A 131 9.53 4.43 -9.22
N TYR A 132 8.78 5.01 -8.29
CA TYR A 132 8.99 6.37 -7.81
C TYR A 132 10.41 6.56 -7.25
N PHE A 133 10.88 5.63 -6.42
CA PHE A 133 12.24 5.68 -5.88
C PHE A 133 13.31 5.56 -6.98
N THR A 134 13.04 4.83 -8.07
CA THR A 134 13.98 4.74 -9.20
C THR A 134 14.12 6.05 -9.96
N ILE A 135 13.09 6.89 -9.99
CA ILE A 135 13.13 8.20 -10.65
C ILE A 135 13.91 9.23 -9.82
N PHE A 136 13.66 9.25 -8.50
CA PHE A 136 14.13 10.34 -7.63
C PHE A 136 15.44 10.06 -6.92
N PHE A 137 15.86 8.79 -6.80
CA PHE A 137 17.07 8.44 -6.07
C PHE A 137 18.10 7.77 -6.97
N PRO A 138 19.39 8.18 -6.84
CA PRO A 138 20.50 7.50 -7.53
C PRO A 138 20.63 6.02 -7.10
N PRO A 139 21.17 5.13 -7.95
CA PRO A 139 21.28 3.69 -7.66
C PRO A 139 21.92 3.36 -6.31
N ALA A 140 22.93 4.11 -5.89
CA ALA A 140 23.63 3.91 -4.61
C ALA A 140 22.74 4.09 -3.36
N TRP A 141 21.65 4.87 -3.47
CA TRP A 141 20.72 5.15 -2.37
C TRP A 141 19.48 4.28 -2.40
N ARG A 142 19.09 3.74 -3.56
CA ARG A 142 17.87 2.96 -3.76
C ARG A 142 17.78 1.77 -2.84
N THR A 143 18.86 0.96 -2.75
CA THR A 143 18.89 -0.24 -1.92
C THR A 143 18.64 0.07 -0.44
N LYS A 144 19.25 1.15 0.06
CA LYS A 144 19.07 1.57 1.45
C LYS A 144 17.64 2.03 1.72
N ILE A 145 17.07 2.82 0.83
CA ILE A 145 15.71 3.35 0.97
C ILE A 145 14.67 2.24 0.83
N LEU A 146 14.84 1.33 -0.13
CA LEU A 146 13.98 0.16 -0.29
C LEU A 146 14.08 -0.78 0.93
N GLY A 147 15.27 -0.98 1.48
CA GLY A 147 15.44 -1.74 2.70
C GLY A 147 14.67 -1.14 3.88
N MET A 148 14.75 0.17 4.08
CA MET A 148 13.97 0.88 5.11
C MET A 148 12.46 0.76 4.87
N PHE A 149 12.03 0.76 3.62
CA PHE A 149 10.62 0.61 3.25
C PHE A 149 10.10 -0.81 3.52
N ILE A 150 10.87 -1.85 3.19
CA ILE A 150 10.45 -3.25 3.36
C ILE A 150 10.36 -3.65 4.85
N ILE A 151 11.20 -3.09 5.72
CA ILE A 151 11.16 -3.35 7.17
C ILE A 151 9.81 -2.94 7.80
N VAL A 152 9.06 -2.06 7.17
CA VAL A 152 7.75 -1.62 7.65
C VAL A 152 6.74 -2.77 7.73
N GLN A 153 6.82 -3.75 6.84
CA GLN A 153 5.92 -4.90 6.83
C GLN A 153 5.97 -5.73 8.12
N PRO A 154 7.14 -6.25 8.56
CA PRO A 154 7.23 -6.97 9.83
C PRO A 154 6.92 -6.07 11.03
N LEU A 155 7.23 -4.78 10.96
CA LEU A 155 6.90 -3.83 12.03
C LEU A 155 5.38 -3.63 12.15
N SER A 156 4.67 -3.49 11.03
CA SER A 156 3.21 -3.39 11.01
C SER A 156 2.55 -4.65 11.58
N ASN A 157 3.08 -5.83 11.24
CA ASN A 157 2.58 -7.09 11.79
C ASN A 157 2.81 -7.18 13.31
N ALA A 158 3.97 -6.72 13.80
CA ALA A 158 4.27 -6.73 15.23
C ALA A 158 3.40 -5.74 16.04
N VAL A 159 3.09 -4.58 15.47
CA VAL A 159 2.23 -3.55 16.12
C VAL A 159 0.76 -3.89 15.98
N GLY A 160 0.36 -4.49 14.87
CA GLY A 160 -1.02 -4.89 14.62
C GLY A 160 -1.40 -6.25 15.21
N SER A 161 -0.47 -6.99 15.82
CA SER A 161 -0.77 -8.23 16.54
C SER A 161 -1.11 -7.91 17.99
N PRO A 162 -2.27 -8.38 18.52
CA PRO A 162 -2.62 -8.22 19.93
C PRO A 162 -1.69 -9.03 20.83
#